data_b975646cb179363ddba70d658d05ca10
#
_entry.id   b975646cb179363ddba70d658d05ca10
#
_cell.length_a   1.000
_cell.length_b   1.000
_cell.length_c   1.000
_cell.angle_alpha   90.00
_cell.angle_beta   90.00
_cell.angle_gamma   90.00
#
_symmetry.space_group_name_H-M   'P 1'
#
loop_
_entity.id
_entity.type
_entity.pdbx_description
1 polymer ?
#
loop_
_entity_poly.entity_id
_entity_poly.type
_entity_poly.pdbx_seq_one_letter_code
_entity_poly.pdbx_strand_id
1 'polypeptide(L)'
;MGILRPKNQFTPAAAKRWEQIPKEAQAKILANVWCGNCVGSVDILLETAEMIDQDLILRGKCKACGKNVCRVVEPENEGDGGMMGGGKDVSFTSPSKRPFKTVFQFKITLIGAEPPVWRRLQVPAYHTFYDLHVAIQNAMGWTDSHLHAYEIQEKRKVRIESPYAVEDLHEKPYGFTTEIMLDKFFKKENDSAIYEYDFGDGWRHEVLLEDMQLKKAGMKYPVCLAGQRACPPEDCGGLSGYA
;
A
#
# COMPACT_ATOMS: atom_id res chain seq x y z
N MET A 1 36.14 14.34 -17.83
CA MET A 1 34.99 15.03 -17.19
C MET A 1 34.34 14.02 -16.24
N GLY A 2 34.59 14.18 -14.92
CA GLY A 2 34.11 13.27 -13.92
C GLY A 2 32.62 13.51 -13.68
N ILE A 3 31.83 12.47 -13.79
CA ILE A 3 30.40 12.46 -13.43
C ILE A 3 30.36 12.59 -11.91
N LEU A 4 30.00 13.77 -11.41
CA LEU A 4 29.68 14.00 -10.01
C LEU A 4 28.45 13.15 -9.67
N ARG A 5 28.66 12.06 -8.90
CA ARG A 5 27.55 11.34 -8.26
C ARG A 5 26.93 12.30 -7.24
N PRO A 6 25.59 12.51 -7.24
CA PRO A 6 24.96 13.24 -6.17
C PRO A 6 25.30 12.53 -4.84
N LYS A 7 25.85 13.27 -3.88
CA LYS A 7 26.08 12.75 -2.52
C LYS A 7 24.69 12.49 -1.93
N ASN A 8 24.45 11.23 -1.54
CA ASN A 8 23.25 10.90 -0.78
C ASN A 8 23.13 11.85 0.40
N GLN A 9 22.02 12.58 0.46
CA GLN A 9 21.77 13.52 1.56
C GLN A 9 21.05 12.78 2.68
N PHE A 10 21.82 12.30 3.64
CA PHE A 10 21.30 11.66 4.85
C PHE A 10 21.33 12.66 6.00
N THR A 11 20.23 12.73 6.78
CA THR A 11 20.32 13.39 8.08
C THR A 11 21.30 12.62 8.99
N PRO A 12 21.97 13.27 9.95
CA PRO A 12 22.92 12.57 10.83
C PRO A 12 22.33 11.36 11.56
N ALA A 13 21.07 11.46 12.00
CA ALA A 13 20.35 10.36 12.65
C ALA A 13 20.08 9.21 11.68
N ALA A 14 19.62 9.51 10.47
CA ALA A 14 19.36 8.51 9.43
C ALA A 14 20.66 7.80 8.99
N ALA A 15 21.75 8.53 8.85
CA ALA A 15 23.05 7.94 8.53
C ALA A 15 23.48 6.93 9.60
N LYS A 16 23.39 7.32 10.88
CA LYS A 16 23.70 6.44 12.01
C LYS A 16 22.82 5.18 12.01
N ARG A 17 21.51 5.33 11.82
CA ARG A 17 20.58 4.19 11.77
C ARG A 17 20.86 3.28 10.56
N TRP A 18 21.12 3.86 9.40
CA TRP A 18 21.46 3.11 8.19
C TRP A 18 22.74 2.28 8.34
N GLU A 19 23.79 2.86 8.98
CA GLU A 19 25.03 2.14 9.23
C GLU A 19 24.89 0.96 10.19
N GLN A 20 23.92 0.98 11.08
CA GLN A 20 23.62 -0.13 11.99
C GLN A 20 22.97 -1.33 11.29
N ILE A 21 22.35 -1.12 10.13
CA ILE A 21 21.72 -2.19 9.36
C ILE A 21 22.82 -3.01 8.65
N PRO A 22 22.84 -4.35 8.78
CA PRO A 22 23.79 -5.20 8.06
C PRO A 22 23.78 -4.95 6.55
N LYS A 23 24.94 -5.00 5.90
CA LYS A 23 25.07 -4.70 4.46
C LYS A 23 24.18 -5.56 3.57
N GLU A 24 24.00 -6.81 3.94
CA GLU A 24 23.10 -7.73 3.22
C GLU A 24 21.63 -7.30 3.34
N ALA A 25 21.22 -6.86 4.53
CA ALA A 25 19.87 -6.33 4.75
C ALA A 25 19.68 -4.99 4.01
N GLN A 26 20.68 -4.08 4.03
CA GLN A 26 20.65 -2.85 3.23
C GLN A 26 20.42 -3.16 1.73
N ALA A 27 21.13 -4.14 1.18
CA ALA A 27 20.98 -4.52 -0.22
C ALA A 27 19.56 -5.02 -0.52
N LYS A 28 18.99 -5.86 0.36
CA LYS A 28 17.59 -6.34 0.24
C LYS A 28 16.58 -5.20 0.33
N ILE A 29 16.77 -4.27 1.26
CA ILE A 29 15.90 -3.09 1.43
C ILE A 29 15.90 -2.26 0.13
N LEU A 30 17.09 -1.99 -0.44
CA LEU A 30 17.21 -1.18 -1.65
C LEU A 30 16.72 -1.88 -2.92
N ALA A 31 16.71 -3.21 -2.95
CA ALA A 31 16.20 -4.01 -4.07
C ALA A 31 14.71 -4.31 -4.00
N ASN A 32 14.03 -3.92 -2.90
CA ASN A 32 12.62 -4.22 -2.68
C ASN A 32 11.85 -2.96 -2.29
N VAL A 33 11.76 -2.02 -3.22
CA VAL A 33 11.00 -0.78 -3.07
C VAL A 33 9.84 -0.77 -4.04
N TRP A 34 8.64 -0.50 -3.55
CA TRP A 34 7.47 -0.44 -4.42
C TRP A 34 7.53 0.78 -5.33
N CYS A 35 7.27 0.57 -6.62
CA CYS A 35 7.12 1.65 -7.60
C CYS A 35 5.74 1.61 -8.24
N GLY A 36 4.91 2.59 -7.93
CA GLY A 36 3.55 2.70 -8.46
C GLY A 36 3.49 2.82 -9.99
N ASN A 37 4.53 3.40 -10.63
CA ASN A 37 4.58 3.47 -12.10
C ASN A 37 4.97 2.14 -12.76
N CYS A 38 5.85 1.34 -12.11
CA CYS A 38 6.24 0.02 -12.61
C CYS A 38 5.29 -1.08 -12.14
N VAL A 39 4.41 -0.76 -11.17
CA VAL A 39 3.45 -1.69 -10.53
C VAL A 39 4.17 -2.94 -10.02
N GLY A 40 5.19 -2.73 -9.16
CA GLY A 40 5.97 -3.83 -8.60
C GLY A 40 7.19 -3.38 -7.80
N SER A 41 7.82 -4.35 -7.13
CA SER A 41 9.09 -4.14 -6.45
C SER A 41 10.22 -3.86 -7.44
N VAL A 42 11.00 -2.85 -7.14
CA VAL A 42 12.11 -2.36 -7.96
C VAL A 42 13.31 -1.99 -7.09
N ASP A 43 14.45 -1.84 -7.73
CA ASP A 43 15.63 -1.23 -7.09
C ASP A 43 15.43 0.29 -6.99
N ILE A 44 15.78 0.87 -5.85
CA ILE A 44 15.85 2.32 -5.65
C ILE A 44 17.25 2.85 -5.92
N LEU A 45 17.34 3.97 -6.63
CA LEU A 45 18.51 4.84 -6.62
C LEU A 45 18.33 5.82 -5.45
N LEU A 46 18.89 5.46 -4.31
CA LEU A 46 18.74 6.20 -3.06
C LEU A 46 19.35 7.60 -3.17
N GLU A 47 18.54 8.63 -2.89
CA GLU A 47 18.95 10.05 -2.93
C GLU A 47 19.03 10.64 -1.53
N THR A 48 18.02 10.43 -0.68
CA THR A 48 17.93 10.99 0.65
C THR A 48 17.51 9.95 1.68
N ALA A 49 17.88 10.18 2.94
CA ALA A 49 17.37 9.43 4.07
C ALA A 49 17.19 10.37 5.28
N GLU A 50 16.07 10.21 5.96
CA GLU A 50 15.70 10.97 7.15
C GLU A 50 15.07 10.07 8.20
N MET A 51 15.09 10.48 9.46
CA MET A 51 14.31 9.85 10.53
C MET A 51 13.03 10.65 10.70
N ILE A 52 11.89 9.96 10.67
CA ILE A 52 10.60 10.50 11.06
C ILE A 52 10.15 9.63 12.23
N ASP A 53 9.98 10.22 13.39
CA ASP A 53 9.80 9.51 14.66
C ASP A 53 10.91 8.46 14.88
N GLN A 54 10.60 7.19 14.86
CA GLN A 54 11.58 6.09 15.00
C GLN A 54 11.92 5.41 13.66
N ASP A 55 11.21 5.75 12.59
CA ASP A 55 11.37 5.14 11.29
C ASP A 55 12.44 5.79 10.43
N LEU A 56 13.18 4.97 9.71
CA LEU A 56 14.13 5.44 8.72
C LEU A 56 13.47 5.50 7.35
N ILE A 57 13.29 6.69 6.83
CA ILE A 57 12.66 6.94 5.53
C ILE A 57 13.71 7.08 4.45
N LEU A 58 13.70 6.19 3.49
CA LEU A 58 14.60 6.18 2.34
C LEU A 58 13.84 6.71 1.11
N ARG A 59 14.32 7.78 0.49
CA ARG A 59 13.72 8.36 -0.72
C ARG A 59 14.71 8.35 -1.88
N GLY A 60 14.20 8.17 -3.08
CA GLY A 60 15.02 8.17 -4.28
C GLY A 60 14.23 7.93 -5.55
N LYS A 61 14.92 7.44 -6.58
CA LYS A 61 14.34 7.17 -7.89
C LYS A 61 14.23 5.66 -8.14
N CYS A 62 13.12 5.26 -8.72
CA CYS A 62 13.00 3.93 -9.29
C CYS A 62 14.06 3.73 -10.36
N LYS A 63 14.86 2.68 -10.24
CA LYS A 63 15.94 2.39 -11.19
C LYS A 63 15.43 2.02 -12.58
N ALA A 64 14.20 1.50 -12.66
CA ALA A 64 13.59 1.08 -13.92
C ALA A 64 12.92 2.23 -14.68
N CYS A 65 12.21 3.17 -14.00
CA CYS A 65 11.42 4.20 -14.68
C CYS A 65 11.77 5.64 -14.28
N GLY A 66 12.67 5.87 -13.32
CA GLY A 66 13.11 7.19 -12.87
C GLY A 66 12.10 7.96 -12.00
N LYS A 67 10.92 7.39 -11.70
CA LYS A 67 9.93 8.04 -10.84
C LYS A 67 10.37 8.00 -9.38
N ASN A 68 9.85 8.95 -8.57
CA ASN A 68 10.11 8.97 -7.14
C ASN A 68 9.55 7.72 -6.48
N VAL A 69 10.30 7.17 -5.55
CA VAL A 69 9.91 6.04 -4.70
C VAL A 69 10.44 6.25 -3.29
N CYS A 70 9.75 5.64 -2.33
CA CYS A 70 10.06 5.75 -0.90
C CYS A 70 10.04 4.37 -0.26
N ARG A 71 10.85 4.17 0.79
CA ARG A 71 10.86 2.96 1.61
C ARG A 71 10.96 3.36 3.08
N VAL A 72 10.03 2.87 3.89
CA VAL A 72 10.07 2.95 5.35
C VAL A 72 10.83 1.74 5.88
N VAL A 73 11.73 1.97 6.83
CA VAL A 73 12.48 0.93 7.54
C VAL A 73 12.28 1.15 9.05
N GLU A 74 11.47 0.29 9.63
CA GLU A 74 11.10 0.34 11.04
C GLU A 74 12.29 0.00 11.98
N PRO A 75 12.25 0.42 13.27
CA PRO A 75 13.22 0.00 14.26
C PRO A 75 13.09 -1.51 14.54
N GLU A 76 14.22 -2.20 14.69
CA GLU A 76 14.21 -3.54 15.26
C GLU A 76 13.87 -3.41 16.75
N ASN A 77 12.76 -4.03 17.18
CA ASN A 77 12.41 -4.10 18.60
C ASN A 77 13.48 -4.92 19.34
N GLU A 78 14.34 -4.26 20.10
CA GLU A 78 15.16 -4.91 21.13
C GLU A 78 14.24 -5.27 22.31
N GLY A 79 13.61 -6.44 22.26
CA GLY A 79 12.74 -6.93 23.32
C GLY A 79 12.63 -8.44 23.34
N ASP A 80 13.42 -9.01 24.24
CA ASP A 80 13.31 -10.34 24.84
C ASP A 80 13.94 -11.54 24.12
N GLY A 81 15.09 -11.96 24.69
CA GLY A 81 15.71 -13.24 24.42
C GLY A 81 14.85 -14.40 24.90
N GLY A 82 14.12 -15.03 23.99
CA GLY A 82 13.27 -16.18 24.26
C GLY A 82 13.00 -16.99 23.01
N MET A 83 13.82 -18.04 22.81
CA MET A 83 13.58 -19.27 22.02
C MET A 83 12.99 -19.18 20.60
N MET A 84 13.83 -19.53 19.64
CA MET A 84 13.55 -20.32 18.44
C MET A 84 12.05 -20.63 18.18
N GLY A 85 11.38 -19.75 17.48
CA GLY A 85 10.14 -20.01 16.80
C GLY A 85 10.30 -19.41 15.41
N GLY A 86 10.37 -20.26 14.37
CA GLY A 86 10.61 -19.84 13.00
C GLY A 86 9.71 -18.70 12.57
N GLY A 87 10.26 -17.50 12.57
CA GLY A 87 9.65 -16.33 11.94
C GLY A 87 9.45 -16.67 10.47
N LYS A 88 8.19 -16.81 10.07
CA LYS A 88 7.85 -16.85 8.65
C LYS A 88 8.31 -15.51 8.09
N ASP A 89 9.35 -15.54 7.26
CA ASP A 89 9.68 -14.41 6.41
C ASP A 89 8.39 -13.93 5.75
N VAL A 90 7.90 -12.77 6.17
CA VAL A 90 6.84 -12.08 5.45
C VAL A 90 7.53 -11.52 4.21
N SER A 91 7.81 -12.40 3.26
CA SER A 91 8.20 -11.98 1.94
C SER A 91 6.98 -11.30 1.35
N PHE A 92 7.02 -9.99 1.22
CA PHE A 92 6.12 -9.24 0.34
C PHE A 92 6.37 -9.74 -1.08
N THR A 93 5.76 -10.86 -1.42
CA THR A 93 5.79 -11.37 -2.78
C THR A 93 5.05 -10.37 -3.62
N SER A 94 5.74 -9.79 -4.61
CA SER A 94 5.09 -9.17 -5.76
C SER A 94 3.82 -9.94 -6.10
N PRO A 95 2.70 -9.25 -6.47
CA PRO A 95 1.46 -9.92 -6.81
C PRO A 95 1.77 -11.11 -7.68
N SER A 96 1.46 -12.30 -7.19
CA SER A 96 1.95 -13.55 -7.76
C SER A 96 1.61 -13.56 -9.24
N LYS A 97 2.59 -13.79 -10.12
CA LYS A 97 2.38 -13.99 -11.57
C LYS A 97 1.56 -15.27 -11.85
N ARG A 98 0.66 -15.65 -10.93
CA ARG A 98 -0.23 -16.78 -11.11
C ARG A 98 -1.12 -16.50 -12.30
N PRO A 99 -1.28 -17.47 -13.22
CA PRO A 99 -2.24 -17.31 -14.29
C PRO A 99 -3.64 -17.19 -13.67
N PHE A 100 -4.29 -16.06 -13.92
CA PHE A 100 -5.65 -15.81 -13.45
C PHE A 100 -6.58 -15.64 -14.64
N LYS A 101 -7.87 -15.92 -14.41
CA LYS A 101 -8.91 -15.81 -15.43
C LYS A 101 -9.89 -14.68 -15.13
N THR A 102 -10.18 -14.47 -13.84
CA THR A 102 -11.23 -13.54 -13.38
C THR A 102 -10.62 -12.23 -12.89
N VAL A 103 -11.24 -11.15 -13.29
CA VAL A 103 -10.95 -9.77 -12.91
C VAL A 103 -12.18 -9.18 -12.27
N PHE A 104 -12.03 -8.57 -11.12
CA PHE A 104 -13.06 -7.78 -10.44
C PHE A 104 -12.97 -6.33 -10.92
N GLN A 105 -14.12 -5.74 -11.24
CA GLN A 105 -14.25 -4.33 -11.51
C GLN A 105 -14.87 -3.64 -10.31
N PHE A 106 -14.12 -2.79 -9.66
CA PHE A 106 -14.58 -2.01 -8.51
C PHE A 106 -14.82 -0.56 -8.88
N LYS A 107 -15.86 0.02 -8.31
CA LYS A 107 -16.00 1.47 -8.19
C LYS A 107 -15.65 1.88 -6.77
N ILE A 108 -14.65 2.74 -6.64
CA ILE A 108 -14.17 3.29 -5.38
C ILE A 108 -14.67 4.72 -5.27
N THR A 109 -15.55 5.01 -4.32
CA THR A 109 -16.18 6.33 -4.19
C THR A 109 -15.87 6.93 -2.81
N LEU A 110 -15.29 8.12 -2.78
CA LEU A 110 -15.05 8.86 -1.53
C LEU A 110 -16.38 9.27 -0.91
N ILE A 111 -16.65 8.79 0.31
CA ILE A 111 -17.88 9.05 1.04
C ILE A 111 -17.86 10.49 1.55
N GLY A 112 -18.97 11.21 1.34
CA GLY A 112 -19.17 12.59 1.82
C GLY A 112 -18.62 13.67 0.90
N ALA A 113 -17.95 13.33 -0.20
CA ALA A 113 -17.51 14.31 -1.19
C ALA A 113 -18.64 14.67 -2.17
N GLU A 114 -18.99 15.96 -2.25
CA GLU A 114 -19.96 16.50 -3.20
C GLU A 114 -19.32 17.63 -4.04
N PRO A 115 -19.30 17.50 -5.36
CA PRO A 115 -19.69 16.35 -6.20
C PRO A 115 -18.75 15.15 -6.00
N PRO A 116 -19.19 13.91 -6.37
CA PRO A 116 -18.47 12.69 -6.02
C PRO A 116 -17.05 12.61 -6.60
N VAL A 117 -16.09 12.18 -5.78
CA VAL A 117 -14.73 11.75 -6.19
C VAL A 117 -14.73 10.24 -6.27
N TRP A 118 -14.41 9.68 -7.43
CA TRP A 118 -14.41 8.24 -7.60
C TRP A 118 -13.37 7.72 -8.60
N ARG A 119 -13.03 6.44 -8.49
CA ARG A 119 -12.19 5.69 -9.45
C ARG A 119 -12.83 4.35 -9.79
N ARG A 120 -12.66 3.89 -11.03
CA ARG A 120 -13.05 2.54 -11.47
C ARG A 120 -11.81 1.74 -11.76
N LEU A 121 -11.60 0.69 -10.98
CA LEU A 121 -10.42 -0.15 -11.03
C LEU A 121 -10.78 -1.54 -11.51
N GLN A 122 -9.89 -2.17 -12.29
CA GLN A 122 -9.94 -3.60 -12.52
C GLN A 122 -8.72 -4.27 -11.88
N VAL A 123 -8.97 -5.27 -11.05
CA VAL A 123 -7.93 -6.01 -10.31
C VAL A 123 -8.17 -7.52 -10.45
N PRO A 124 -7.12 -8.36 -10.46
CA PRO A 124 -7.30 -9.82 -10.43
C PRO A 124 -8.06 -10.28 -9.19
N ALA A 125 -9.02 -11.19 -9.35
CA ALA A 125 -9.86 -11.68 -8.25
C ALA A 125 -9.05 -12.36 -7.12
N TYR A 126 -7.89 -12.91 -7.44
CA TYR A 126 -6.99 -13.56 -6.48
C TYR A 126 -6.06 -12.58 -5.72
N HIS A 127 -6.15 -11.29 -5.99
CA HIS A 127 -5.40 -10.30 -5.24
C HIS A 127 -5.86 -10.25 -3.79
N THR A 128 -4.96 -9.81 -2.91
CA THR A 128 -5.26 -9.56 -1.51
C THR A 128 -5.93 -8.19 -1.34
N PHE A 129 -6.49 -7.93 -0.15
CA PHE A 129 -6.95 -6.59 0.20
C PHE A 129 -5.81 -5.56 0.23
N TYR A 130 -4.57 -6.00 0.49
CA TYR A 130 -3.40 -5.13 0.37
C TYR A 130 -3.09 -4.76 -1.09
N ASP A 131 -3.17 -5.71 -2.04
CA ASP A 131 -3.01 -5.42 -3.46
C ASP A 131 -4.07 -4.40 -3.94
N LEU A 132 -5.31 -4.51 -3.44
CA LEU A 132 -6.38 -3.55 -3.72
C LEU A 132 -6.07 -2.18 -3.10
N HIS A 133 -5.59 -2.14 -1.86
CA HIS A 133 -5.13 -0.90 -1.22
C HIS A 133 -4.07 -0.19 -2.08
N VAL A 134 -3.04 -0.90 -2.51
CA VAL A 134 -2.01 -0.34 -3.40
C VAL A 134 -2.60 0.18 -4.71
N ALA A 135 -3.58 -0.53 -5.29
CA ALA A 135 -4.25 -0.08 -6.50
C ALA A 135 -5.07 1.20 -6.27
N ILE A 136 -5.72 1.34 -5.10
CA ILE A 136 -6.46 2.53 -4.69
C ILE A 136 -5.49 3.70 -4.49
N GLN A 137 -4.40 3.52 -3.73
CA GLN A 137 -3.37 4.53 -3.50
C GLN A 137 -2.84 5.11 -4.81
N ASN A 138 -2.47 4.25 -5.75
CA ASN A 138 -2.01 4.66 -7.07
C ASN A 138 -3.07 5.43 -7.87
N ALA A 139 -4.34 5.01 -7.80
CA ALA A 139 -5.42 5.65 -8.53
C ALA A 139 -5.85 6.99 -7.92
N MET A 140 -5.68 7.15 -6.62
CA MET A 140 -5.94 8.39 -5.89
C MET A 140 -4.75 9.35 -5.95
N GLY A 141 -3.52 8.84 -6.15
CA GLY A 141 -2.28 9.63 -6.16
C GLY A 141 -1.69 9.83 -4.77
N TRP A 142 -2.09 9.00 -3.82
CA TRP A 142 -1.57 8.97 -2.45
C TRP A 142 -0.26 8.19 -2.35
N THR A 143 0.45 8.34 -1.25
CA THR A 143 1.82 7.86 -1.06
C THR A 143 1.95 6.70 -0.07
N ASP A 144 0.81 6.18 0.44
CA ASP A 144 0.77 5.09 1.43
C ASP A 144 1.55 5.46 2.72
N SER A 145 1.30 6.68 3.21
CA SER A 145 1.97 7.22 4.40
C SER A 145 1.23 6.91 5.71
N HIS A 146 0.02 6.40 5.63
CA HIS A 146 -0.87 6.17 6.77
C HIS A 146 -1.45 4.75 6.78
N LEU A 147 -2.01 4.36 7.93
CA LEU A 147 -2.68 3.08 8.11
C LEU A 147 -3.98 3.00 7.32
N HIS A 148 -4.38 1.78 7.01
CA HIS A 148 -5.63 1.50 6.30
C HIS A 148 -6.34 0.28 6.87
N ALA A 149 -7.65 0.22 6.65
CA ALA A 149 -8.46 -0.94 6.99
C ALA A 149 -9.62 -1.11 6.00
N TYR A 150 -10.19 -2.31 6.00
CA TYR A 150 -11.45 -2.58 5.31
C TYR A 150 -12.50 -3.07 6.30
N GLU A 151 -13.71 -2.55 6.16
CA GLU A 151 -14.88 -3.00 6.90
C GLU A 151 -15.89 -3.64 5.93
N ILE A 152 -16.30 -4.87 6.21
CA ILE A 152 -17.25 -5.62 5.39
C ILE A 152 -18.44 -5.99 6.25
N GLN A 153 -19.65 -5.69 5.75
CA GLN A 153 -20.87 -6.03 6.42
C GLN A 153 -21.30 -7.45 6.02
N GLU A 154 -21.02 -8.40 6.89
CA GLU A 154 -21.49 -9.77 6.85
C GLU A 154 -22.60 -9.96 7.90
N LYS A 155 -22.86 -11.21 8.35
CA LYS A 155 -23.71 -11.46 9.53
C LYS A 155 -23.25 -10.70 10.77
N ARG A 156 -21.94 -10.46 10.86
CA ARG A 156 -21.28 -9.54 11.79
C ARG A 156 -20.34 -8.67 11.00
N LYS A 157 -20.06 -7.47 11.50
CA LYS A 157 -19.05 -6.57 10.94
C LYS A 157 -17.69 -7.26 10.99
N VAL A 158 -17.03 -7.38 9.83
CA VAL A 158 -15.68 -7.93 9.69
C VAL A 158 -14.75 -6.75 9.43
N ARG A 159 -13.68 -6.64 10.19
CA ARG A 159 -12.62 -5.65 9.97
C ARG A 159 -11.32 -6.36 9.62
N ILE A 160 -10.73 -5.97 8.48
CA ILE A 160 -9.45 -6.45 7.96
C ILE A 160 -8.47 -5.29 8.06
N GLU A 161 -7.42 -5.46 8.86
CA GLU A 161 -6.51 -4.38 9.22
C GLU A 161 -5.24 -4.36 8.35
N SER A 162 -4.62 -3.20 8.28
CA SER A 162 -3.24 -3.08 7.85
C SER A 162 -2.33 -3.96 8.73
N PRO A 163 -1.33 -4.64 8.16
CA PRO A 163 -0.39 -5.43 8.95
C PRO A 163 0.44 -4.59 9.93
N TYR A 164 0.44 -3.27 9.77
CA TYR A 164 1.17 -2.32 10.61
C TYR A 164 0.31 -1.75 11.77
N ALA A 165 -0.98 -2.07 11.83
CA ALA A 165 -1.90 -1.56 12.86
C ALA A 165 -1.84 -2.33 14.20
N VAL A 166 -0.83 -3.18 14.43
CA VAL A 166 -0.82 -4.18 15.50
C VAL A 166 -0.82 -3.57 16.91
N GLU A 167 -0.30 -2.36 17.09
CA GLU A 167 -0.16 -1.72 18.40
C GLU A 167 -1.44 -1.03 18.89
N ASP A 168 -2.37 -0.69 17.99
CA ASP A 168 -3.59 0.06 18.31
C ASP A 168 -4.86 -0.79 18.35
N LEU A 169 -4.74 -2.13 18.26
CA LEU A 169 -5.89 -3.01 18.18
C LEU A 169 -6.53 -3.24 19.56
N HIS A 170 -7.66 -2.59 19.81
CA HIS A 170 -8.51 -2.88 20.99
C HIS A 170 -9.21 -4.23 20.90
N GLU A 171 -9.41 -4.75 19.69
CA GLU A 171 -10.03 -6.06 19.42
C GLU A 171 -9.21 -6.82 18.37
N LYS A 172 -9.19 -8.15 18.47
CA LYS A 172 -8.51 -9.00 17.49
C LYS A 172 -9.16 -8.84 16.10
N PRO A 173 -8.42 -8.41 15.06
CA PRO A 173 -8.97 -8.28 13.72
C PRO A 173 -9.34 -9.66 13.14
N TYR A 174 -10.20 -9.65 12.12
CA TYR A 174 -10.50 -10.86 11.36
C TYR A 174 -9.24 -11.43 10.67
N GLY A 175 -8.35 -10.56 10.23
CA GLY A 175 -7.07 -10.87 9.61
C GLY A 175 -6.43 -9.61 9.05
N PHE A 176 -5.27 -9.77 8.43
CA PHE A 176 -4.53 -8.67 7.83
C PHE A 176 -4.75 -8.58 6.32
N THR A 177 -4.69 -7.36 5.79
CA THR A 177 -4.91 -7.09 4.36
C THR A 177 -3.96 -7.86 3.45
N THR A 178 -2.76 -8.18 3.92
CA THR A 178 -1.76 -9.01 3.21
C THR A 178 -2.12 -10.50 3.12
N GLU A 179 -3.02 -10.98 3.96
CA GLU A 179 -3.35 -12.40 4.09
C GLU A 179 -4.68 -12.78 3.44
N ILE A 180 -5.60 -11.81 3.38
CA ILE A 180 -6.98 -12.06 2.97
C ILE A 180 -7.15 -11.74 1.48
N MET A 181 -7.58 -12.74 0.72
CA MET A 181 -7.87 -12.61 -0.72
C MET A 181 -9.21 -11.92 -0.95
N LEU A 182 -9.31 -11.13 -2.03
CA LEU A 182 -10.53 -10.41 -2.40
C LEU A 182 -11.70 -11.35 -2.66
N ASP A 183 -11.43 -12.48 -3.33
CA ASP A 183 -12.46 -13.47 -3.67
C ASP A 183 -13.04 -14.19 -2.44
N LYS A 184 -12.51 -13.95 -1.23
CA LYS A 184 -13.12 -14.46 0.00
C LYS A 184 -14.42 -13.75 0.33
N PHE A 185 -14.53 -12.46 0.04
CA PHE A 185 -15.68 -11.63 0.40
C PHE A 185 -16.47 -11.12 -0.81
N PHE A 186 -15.81 -10.84 -1.92
CA PHE A 186 -16.45 -10.41 -3.15
C PHE A 186 -16.84 -11.62 -4.00
N LYS A 187 -18.12 -12.00 -3.99
CA LYS A 187 -18.66 -13.21 -4.62
C LYS A 187 -19.61 -12.91 -5.78
N LYS A 188 -20.25 -11.76 -5.75
CA LYS A 188 -21.26 -11.33 -6.72
C LYS A 188 -21.28 -9.81 -6.85
N GLU A 189 -21.82 -9.34 -7.95
CA GLU A 189 -22.09 -7.92 -8.14
C GLU A 189 -22.88 -7.32 -6.97
N ASN A 190 -22.57 -6.09 -6.66
CA ASN A 190 -23.06 -5.31 -5.51
C ASN A 190 -22.53 -5.76 -4.13
N ASP A 191 -21.63 -6.73 -4.04
CA ASP A 191 -20.87 -6.91 -2.82
C ASP A 191 -19.99 -5.66 -2.60
N SER A 192 -19.92 -5.19 -1.35
CA SER A 192 -19.21 -3.95 -1.03
C SER A 192 -18.43 -4.04 0.27
N ALA A 193 -17.45 -3.16 0.40
CA ALA A 193 -16.69 -2.92 1.61
C ALA A 193 -16.50 -1.42 1.80
N ILE A 194 -16.22 -1.00 3.03
CA ILE A 194 -15.71 0.35 3.32
C ILE A 194 -14.20 0.25 3.44
N TYR A 195 -13.49 1.00 2.63
CA TYR A 195 -12.05 1.20 2.75
C TYR A 195 -11.80 2.50 3.49
N GLU A 196 -11.05 2.44 4.56
CA GLU A 196 -10.63 3.56 5.37
C GLU A 196 -9.12 3.73 5.25
N TYR A 197 -8.67 4.92 4.95
CA TYR A 197 -7.26 5.30 4.84
C TYR A 197 -7.03 6.55 5.66
N ASP A 198 -5.90 6.61 6.36
CA ASP A 198 -5.56 7.67 7.30
C ASP A 198 -6.64 7.87 8.37
N PHE A 199 -6.51 7.17 9.51
CA PHE A 199 -7.50 7.22 10.59
C PHE A 199 -7.62 8.61 11.24
N GLY A 200 -6.61 9.48 11.07
CA GLY A 200 -6.63 10.88 11.50
C GLY A 200 -7.53 11.73 10.62
N ASP A 201 -7.35 11.71 9.32
CA ASP A 201 -8.17 12.42 8.32
C ASP A 201 -9.48 11.69 8.00
N GLY A 202 -9.55 10.40 8.25
CA GLY A 202 -10.76 9.59 8.11
C GLY A 202 -11.24 9.43 6.67
N TRP A 203 -10.36 9.19 5.71
CA TRP A 203 -10.71 8.99 4.30
C TRP A 203 -11.44 7.68 4.07
N ARG A 204 -12.77 7.73 4.11
CA ARG A 204 -13.63 6.56 3.94
C ARG A 204 -14.17 6.47 2.52
N HIS A 205 -14.05 5.28 1.92
CA HIS A 205 -14.49 5.01 0.55
C HIS A 205 -15.40 3.80 0.51
N GLU A 206 -16.46 3.90 -0.27
CA GLU A 206 -17.19 2.72 -0.68
C GLU A 206 -16.41 2.00 -1.79
N VAL A 207 -16.15 0.71 -1.59
CA VAL A 207 -15.55 -0.20 -2.56
C VAL A 207 -16.65 -1.13 -3.05
N LEU A 208 -17.26 -0.82 -4.18
CA LEU A 208 -18.39 -1.56 -4.75
C LEU A 208 -17.91 -2.46 -5.88
N LEU A 209 -18.18 -3.77 -5.80
CA LEU A 209 -17.96 -4.70 -6.91
C LEU A 209 -19.04 -4.48 -7.96
N GLU A 210 -18.70 -3.82 -9.09
CA GLU A 210 -19.63 -3.55 -10.19
C GLU A 210 -19.78 -4.74 -11.12
N ASP A 211 -18.70 -5.52 -11.35
CA ASP A 211 -18.70 -6.57 -12.36
C ASP A 211 -17.56 -7.57 -12.12
N MET A 212 -17.76 -8.79 -12.60
CA MET A 212 -16.78 -9.87 -12.62
C MET A 212 -16.55 -10.33 -14.06
N GLN A 213 -15.38 -10.07 -14.61
CA GLN A 213 -15.07 -10.28 -16.01
C GLN A 213 -13.94 -11.30 -16.21
N LEU A 214 -13.87 -11.85 -17.41
CA LEU A 214 -12.66 -12.54 -17.84
C LEU A 214 -11.57 -11.54 -18.19
N LYS A 215 -10.33 -11.85 -17.86
CA LYS A 215 -9.20 -11.00 -18.23
C LYS A 215 -9.13 -10.81 -19.74
N LYS A 216 -8.80 -9.61 -20.18
CA LYS A 216 -8.56 -9.31 -21.59
C LYS A 216 -7.13 -9.64 -21.96
N ALA A 217 -6.93 -10.26 -23.12
CA ALA A 217 -5.59 -10.56 -23.63
C ALA A 217 -4.79 -9.26 -23.85
N GLY A 218 -3.52 -9.25 -23.46
CA GLY A 218 -2.65 -8.08 -23.61
C GLY A 218 -2.84 -6.97 -22.57
N MET A 219 -3.90 -7.02 -21.75
CA MET A 219 -4.11 -6.03 -20.70
C MET A 219 -3.32 -6.36 -19.45
N LYS A 220 -2.69 -5.35 -18.85
CA LYS A 220 -2.00 -5.44 -17.55
C LYS A 220 -2.96 -5.03 -16.45
N TYR A 221 -2.90 -5.73 -15.33
CA TYR A 221 -3.71 -5.46 -14.14
C TYR A 221 -2.81 -5.33 -12.91
N PRO A 222 -3.17 -4.52 -11.90
CA PRO A 222 -4.38 -3.66 -11.83
C PRO A 222 -4.36 -2.53 -12.85
N VAL A 223 -5.55 -2.02 -13.21
CA VAL A 223 -5.70 -0.88 -14.12
C VAL A 223 -6.85 0.03 -13.69
N CYS A 224 -6.63 1.34 -13.73
CA CYS A 224 -7.66 2.34 -13.56
C CYS A 224 -8.30 2.65 -14.93
N LEU A 225 -9.61 2.39 -15.05
CA LEU A 225 -10.35 2.57 -16.30
C LEU A 225 -10.95 3.96 -16.45
N ALA A 226 -11.40 4.53 -15.33
CA ALA A 226 -12.11 5.79 -15.29
C ALA A 226 -12.04 6.41 -13.90
N GLY A 227 -12.34 7.67 -13.80
CA GLY A 227 -12.45 8.42 -12.56
C GLY A 227 -13.02 9.80 -12.79
N GLN A 228 -13.40 10.44 -11.71
CA GLN A 228 -13.91 11.80 -11.74
C GLN A 228 -13.34 12.59 -10.58
N ARG A 229 -12.93 13.81 -10.86
CA ARG A 229 -12.34 14.81 -9.96
C ARG A 229 -10.96 14.42 -9.42
N ALA A 230 -10.20 15.45 -9.02
CA ALA A 230 -8.97 15.27 -8.28
C ALA A 230 -9.26 14.62 -6.92
N CYS A 231 -8.31 13.86 -6.41
CA CYS A 231 -8.41 13.33 -5.05
C CYS A 231 -7.93 14.38 -4.05
N PRO A 232 -8.38 14.31 -2.80
CA PRO A 232 -7.82 15.14 -1.74
C PRO A 232 -6.30 14.98 -1.66
N PRO A 233 -5.54 16.05 -1.39
CA PRO A 233 -4.15 15.92 -0.96
C PRO A 233 -4.08 15.12 0.35
N GLU A 234 -2.97 14.44 0.60
CA GLU A 234 -2.70 13.85 1.92
C GLU A 234 -2.57 14.96 2.98
N ASP A 235 -2.88 14.63 4.23
CA ASP A 235 -2.74 15.49 5.41
C ASP A 235 -3.47 16.86 5.28
N CYS A 236 -4.57 16.91 4.54
CA CYS A 236 -5.30 18.17 4.36
C CYS A 236 -6.42 18.41 5.41
N GLY A 237 -6.56 17.53 6.40
CA GLY A 237 -7.54 17.63 7.49
C GLY A 237 -8.91 17.05 7.15
N GLY A 238 -8.92 15.96 6.39
CA GLY A 238 -10.12 15.21 6.04
C GLY A 238 -11.05 15.98 5.10
N LEU A 239 -12.33 15.58 5.05
CA LEU A 239 -13.32 16.20 4.17
C LEU A 239 -13.48 17.71 4.44
N SER A 240 -13.31 18.15 5.68
CA SER A 240 -13.44 19.58 6.05
C SER A 240 -12.30 20.44 5.50
N GLY A 241 -11.11 19.87 5.36
CA GLY A 241 -9.96 20.57 4.77
C GLY A 241 -9.91 20.50 3.24
N TYR A 242 -10.65 19.56 2.66
CA TYR A 242 -10.76 19.39 1.21
C TYR A 242 -11.87 20.26 0.57
N ALA A 243 -12.88 20.70 1.33
CA ALA A 243 -14.07 21.41 0.85
C ALA A 243 -13.76 22.82 0.29
#